data_cd3653233974632e7a12ed6c460cb76a
#
_entry.id   cd3653233974632e7a12ed6c460cb76a
#
_cell.length_a   1.000
_cell.length_b   1.000
_cell.length_c   1.000
_cell.angle_alpha   90.00
_cell.angle_beta   90.00
_cell.angle_gamma   90.00
#
_symmetry.space_group_name_H-M   'P 1'
#
loop_
_entity.id
_entity.type
_entity.pdbx_description
1 polymer ?
#
loop_
_entity_poly.entity_id
_entity_poly.type
_entity_poly.pdbx_seq_one_letter_code
_entity_poly.pdbx_strand_id
1 'polypeptide(L)'
;MPSGVFKPYAGVSTAILIFTKTGHGGTDKVWFYDMKADGFSLDDKRSAVAENDIPDIIARFHNLEGETERQRTEQSFFVPKQEIVDNGYDLSINKYKKVEYVPVEYPSTQEIMADLREIEMKIAEEMEELTALLGL
;
A
#
# COMPACT_ATOMS: atom_id res chain seq x y z
N MET A 1 6.73 7.37 0.06
CA MET A 1 5.54 7.86 0.77
C MET A 1 4.42 8.06 -0.24
N PRO A 2 3.17 7.71 0.08
CA PRO A 2 2.04 7.83 -0.86
C PRO A 2 1.73 9.30 -1.19
N SER A 3 0.99 9.49 -2.27
CA SER A 3 0.42 10.80 -2.60
C SER A 3 -0.59 11.22 -1.52
N GLY A 4 -0.62 12.50 -1.19
CA GLY A 4 -1.52 13.04 -0.16
C GLY A 4 -0.91 13.26 1.21
N VAL A 5 0.28 12.71 1.52
CA VAL A 5 0.95 12.95 2.81
C VAL A 5 1.19 14.44 3.07
N PHE A 6 1.45 15.22 2.04
CA PHE A 6 1.69 16.67 2.14
C PHE A 6 0.51 17.54 1.72
N LYS A 7 -0.69 16.97 1.63
CA LYS A 7 -1.89 17.77 1.39
C LYS A 7 -2.17 18.74 2.56
N PRO A 8 -2.73 19.90 2.30
CA PRO A 8 -3.22 20.39 0.99
C PRO A 8 -2.14 20.97 0.07
N TYR A 9 -0.88 21.01 0.49
CA TYR A 9 0.19 21.71 -0.24
C TYR A 9 0.69 20.95 -1.48
N ALA A 10 0.77 19.62 -1.41
CA ALA A 10 1.22 18.78 -2.51
C ALA A 10 0.48 17.44 -2.54
N GLY A 11 -0.02 17.08 -3.72
CA GLY A 11 -0.73 15.81 -3.96
C GLY A 11 0.13 14.74 -4.67
N VAL A 12 1.46 14.87 -4.65
CA VAL A 12 2.38 13.95 -5.33
C VAL A 12 3.01 12.96 -4.36
N SER A 13 3.40 11.79 -4.87
CA SER A 13 4.22 10.86 -4.12
C SER A 13 5.62 11.44 -3.92
N THR A 14 6.18 11.26 -2.74
CA THR A 14 7.48 11.82 -2.38
C THR A 14 8.37 10.76 -1.75
N ALA A 15 9.68 11.01 -1.74
CA ALA A 15 10.65 10.19 -1.03
C ALA A 15 11.47 11.06 -0.07
N ILE A 16 11.88 10.47 1.05
CA ILE A 16 12.87 11.05 1.95
C ILE A 16 14.14 10.25 1.79
N LEU A 17 15.24 10.91 1.47
CA LEU A 17 16.57 10.32 1.38
C LEU A 17 17.37 10.67 2.63
N ILE A 18 17.77 9.65 3.38
CA ILE A 18 18.59 9.79 4.58
C ILE A 18 19.97 9.18 4.29
N PHE A 19 21.02 9.94 4.46
CA PHE A 19 22.39 9.47 4.19
C PHE A 19 23.40 10.14 5.11
N THR A 20 24.53 9.47 5.31
CA THR A 20 25.69 10.03 6.01
C THR A 20 26.77 10.40 5.00
N LYS A 21 27.19 11.67 4.99
CA LYS A 21 28.30 12.13 4.14
C LYS A 21 29.62 11.72 4.78
N THR A 22 30.26 10.69 4.26
CA THR A 22 31.54 10.17 4.78
C THR A 22 32.79 10.73 4.06
N GLY A 23 32.63 11.23 2.85
CA GLY A 23 33.74 11.66 1.98
C GLY A 23 34.50 10.52 1.28
N HIS A 24 34.26 9.27 1.68
CA HIS A 24 34.97 8.08 1.16
C HIS A 24 34.05 7.04 0.49
N GLY A 25 32.76 7.29 0.43
CA GLY A 25 31.77 6.28 0.03
C GLY A 25 31.55 5.25 1.15
N GLY A 26 31.48 3.97 0.81
CA GLY A 26 31.31 2.87 1.79
C GLY A 26 29.88 2.36 1.89
N THR A 27 28.98 2.78 1.03
CA THR A 27 27.64 2.19 0.94
C THR A 27 27.67 0.97 0.02
N ASP A 28 27.32 -0.19 0.54
CA ASP A 28 27.25 -1.45 -0.21
C ASP A 28 25.81 -1.81 -0.61
N LYS A 29 24.84 -1.37 0.18
CA LYS A 29 23.40 -1.58 -0.03
C LYS A 29 22.61 -0.39 0.46
N VAL A 30 21.45 -0.15 -0.15
CA VAL A 30 20.50 0.89 0.24
C VAL A 30 19.24 0.23 0.78
N TRP A 31 18.78 0.69 1.93
CA TRP A 31 17.53 0.26 2.51
C TRP A 31 16.37 1.08 1.97
N PHE A 32 15.32 0.41 1.55
CA PHE A 32 14.09 1.01 1.07
C PHE A 32 12.94 0.67 2.01
N TYR A 33 12.06 1.61 2.23
CA TYR A 33 10.80 1.40 2.94
C TYR A 33 9.65 2.02 2.15
N ASP A 34 8.65 1.21 1.82
CA ASP A 34 7.44 1.61 1.09
C ASP A 34 6.34 2.02 2.06
N MET A 35 6.43 3.24 2.58
CA MET A 35 5.46 3.79 3.53
C MET A 35 4.08 3.92 2.90
N LYS A 36 3.05 3.43 3.60
CA LYS A 36 1.64 3.45 3.18
C LYS A 36 0.82 4.48 3.93
N ALA A 37 1.12 4.70 5.22
CA ALA A 37 0.35 5.56 6.10
C ALA A 37 1.26 6.30 7.09
N ASP A 38 0.85 7.50 7.46
CA ASP A 38 1.58 8.37 8.40
C ASP A 38 0.76 8.78 9.63
N GLY A 39 -0.35 8.08 9.90
CA GLY A 39 -1.26 8.40 11.01
C GLY A 39 -2.33 9.43 10.65
N PHE A 40 -2.41 9.83 9.38
CA PHE A 40 -3.41 10.79 8.91
C PHE A 40 -4.05 10.33 7.59
N SER A 41 -5.30 10.72 7.35
CA SER A 41 -5.98 10.49 6.08
C SER A 41 -5.24 11.18 4.92
N LEU A 42 -5.32 10.59 3.73
CA LEU A 42 -4.64 11.11 2.53
C LEU A 42 -5.48 12.15 1.76
N ASP A 43 -6.56 12.62 2.36
CA ASP A 43 -7.39 13.71 1.85
C ASP A 43 -6.90 15.09 2.31
N ASP A 44 -7.58 16.15 1.89
CA ASP A 44 -7.17 17.54 2.21
C ASP A 44 -7.39 17.89 3.69
N LYS A 45 -8.21 17.13 4.43
CA LYS A 45 -8.50 17.38 5.85
C LYS A 45 -7.41 16.84 6.77
N ARG A 46 -6.67 15.83 6.32
CA ARG A 46 -5.60 15.19 7.11
C ARG A 46 -6.06 14.82 8.53
N SER A 47 -7.21 14.15 8.62
CA SER A 47 -7.75 13.69 9.90
C SER A 47 -6.91 12.54 10.46
N ALA A 48 -6.73 12.48 11.78
CA ALA A 48 -5.98 11.40 12.40
C ALA A 48 -6.66 10.04 12.17
N VAL A 49 -5.86 9.03 11.79
CA VAL A 49 -6.27 7.64 11.57
C VAL A 49 -5.32 6.70 12.31
N ALA A 50 -5.73 5.45 12.50
CA ALA A 50 -4.95 4.46 13.25
C ALA A 50 -3.73 3.95 12.47
N GLU A 51 -3.82 3.90 11.15
CA GLU A 51 -2.78 3.39 10.26
C GLU A 51 -1.58 4.34 10.25
N ASN A 52 -0.43 3.86 10.77
CA ASN A 52 0.79 4.67 10.91
C ASN A 52 2.04 3.80 10.85
N ASP A 53 2.80 3.94 9.77
CA ASP A 53 4.05 3.20 9.55
C ASP A 53 5.27 3.84 10.24
N ILE A 54 5.16 5.06 10.73
CA ILE A 54 6.32 5.79 11.29
C ILE A 54 6.98 5.05 12.45
N PRO A 55 6.25 4.47 13.43
CA PRO A 55 6.86 3.70 14.49
C PRO A 55 7.61 2.46 13.97
N ASP A 56 7.07 1.76 12.96
CA ASP A 56 7.69 0.60 12.34
C ASP A 56 8.96 1.00 11.56
N ILE A 57 8.93 2.11 10.82
CA ILE A 57 10.12 2.67 10.14
C ILE A 57 11.25 2.91 11.15
N ILE A 58 10.95 3.54 12.27
CA ILE A 58 11.94 3.85 13.32
C ILE A 58 12.51 2.57 13.91
N ALA A 59 11.65 1.63 14.29
CA ALA A 59 12.07 0.36 14.87
C ALA A 59 12.99 -0.44 13.94
N ARG A 60 12.64 -0.52 12.64
CA ARG A 60 13.44 -1.21 11.63
C ARG A 60 14.73 -0.50 11.31
N PHE A 61 14.71 0.82 11.22
CA PHE A 61 15.91 1.62 10.98
C PHE A 61 16.95 1.43 12.10
N HIS A 62 16.52 1.25 13.33
CA HIS A 62 17.41 0.94 14.46
C HIS A 62 17.87 -0.53 14.51
N ASN A 63 17.28 -1.41 13.71
CA ASN A 63 17.62 -2.84 13.63
C ASN A 63 17.77 -3.31 12.16
N LEU A 64 18.64 -2.63 11.41
CA LEU A 64 18.89 -2.93 9.99
C LEU A 64 19.49 -4.34 9.75
N GLU A 65 20.09 -4.95 10.76
CA GLU A 65 20.58 -6.34 10.65
C GLU A 65 19.42 -7.31 10.41
N GLY A 66 18.30 -7.14 11.09
CA GLY A 66 17.07 -7.93 10.90
C GLY A 66 16.40 -7.75 9.54
N GLU A 67 16.74 -6.69 8.81
CA GLU A 67 16.19 -6.41 7.48
C GLU A 67 16.92 -7.13 6.33
N THR A 68 18.04 -7.80 6.63
CA THR A 68 18.95 -8.34 5.60
C THR A 68 18.31 -9.46 4.77
N GLU A 69 17.42 -10.25 5.37
CA GLU A 69 16.77 -11.39 4.71
C GLU A 69 15.39 -11.08 4.13
N ARG A 70 14.94 -9.82 4.30
CA ARG A 70 13.61 -9.44 3.81
C ARG A 70 13.53 -9.46 2.29
N GLN A 71 12.37 -9.94 1.82
CA GLN A 71 12.10 -10.07 0.39
C GLN A 71 11.64 -8.72 -0.21
N ARG A 72 11.87 -8.55 -1.50
CA ARG A 72 11.46 -7.33 -2.23
C ARG A 72 9.94 -7.19 -2.41
N THR A 73 9.18 -8.19 -2.06
CA THR A 73 7.71 -8.17 -1.99
C THR A 73 7.21 -7.52 -0.70
N GLU A 74 8.06 -7.47 0.33
CA GLU A 74 7.72 -6.89 1.63
C GLU A 74 7.79 -5.35 1.62
N GLN A 75 7.37 -4.74 2.70
CA GLN A 75 7.27 -3.28 2.82
C GLN A 75 8.64 -2.61 2.92
N SER A 76 9.64 -3.30 3.45
CA SER A 76 11.03 -2.85 3.50
C SER A 76 11.98 -3.93 3.02
N PHE A 77 13.08 -3.54 2.38
CA PHE A 77 14.08 -4.44 1.83
C PHE A 77 15.37 -3.71 1.49
N PHE A 78 16.45 -4.46 1.31
CA PHE A 78 17.71 -3.93 0.81
C PHE A 78 17.87 -4.13 -0.70
N VAL A 79 18.54 -3.15 -1.33
CA VAL A 79 18.99 -3.23 -2.73
C VAL A 79 20.51 -3.05 -2.75
N PRO A 80 21.27 -3.98 -3.39
CA PRO A 80 22.70 -3.83 -3.56
C PRO A 80 23.05 -2.57 -4.35
N LYS A 81 24.12 -1.88 -3.96
CA LYS A 81 24.59 -0.68 -4.67
C LYS A 81 24.83 -0.92 -6.15
N GLN A 82 25.38 -2.08 -6.52
CA GLN A 82 25.68 -2.39 -7.91
C GLN A 82 24.43 -2.36 -8.78
N GLU A 83 23.33 -2.90 -8.30
CA GLU A 83 22.06 -2.86 -9.03
C GLU A 83 21.52 -1.43 -9.21
N ILE A 84 21.75 -0.55 -8.22
CA ILE A 84 21.39 0.87 -8.33
C ILE A 84 22.25 1.57 -9.38
N VAL A 85 23.55 1.26 -9.42
CA VAL A 85 24.49 1.78 -10.43
C VAL A 85 24.05 1.34 -11.83
N ASP A 86 23.74 0.05 -12.01
CA ASP A 86 23.31 -0.54 -13.28
C ASP A 86 21.98 0.07 -13.79
N ASN A 87 21.14 0.54 -12.87
CA ASN A 87 19.93 1.30 -13.14
C ASN A 87 20.13 2.82 -13.23
N GLY A 88 21.36 3.29 -13.42
CA GLY A 88 21.68 4.71 -13.61
C GLY A 88 21.49 5.55 -12.36
N TYR A 89 21.72 4.98 -11.16
CA TYR A 89 21.51 5.63 -9.85
C TYR A 89 20.06 6.05 -9.57
N ASP A 90 19.10 5.44 -10.24
CA ASP A 90 17.69 5.69 -9.96
C ASP A 90 17.28 5.05 -8.63
N LEU A 91 16.74 5.85 -7.71
CA LEU A 91 16.28 5.43 -6.39
C LEU A 91 14.75 5.28 -6.31
N SER A 92 14.08 5.18 -7.45
CA SER A 92 12.64 4.91 -7.49
C SER A 92 12.34 3.50 -6.98
N ILE A 93 11.65 3.39 -5.86
CA ILE A 93 11.34 2.11 -5.19
C ILE A 93 10.65 1.11 -6.14
N ASN A 94 9.83 1.59 -7.06
CA ASN A 94 9.08 0.77 -8.01
C ASN A 94 9.97 -0.05 -8.98
N LYS A 95 11.24 0.35 -9.16
CA LYS A 95 12.21 -0.42 -9.96
C LYS A 95 12.70 -1.67 -9.25
N TYR A 96 12.71 -1.66 -7.93
CA TYR A 96 13.32 -2.69 -7.10
C TYR A 96 12.30 -3.54 -6.37
N LYS A 97 11.14 -2.96 -6.04
CA LYS A 97 10.06 -3.67 -5.37
C LYS A 97 9.44 -4.69 -6.32
N LYS A 98 9.27 -5.92 -5.83
CA LYS A 98 8.53 -6.96 -6.54
C LYS A 98 7.08 -6.95 -6.05
N VAL A 99 6.14 -6.98 -6.98
CA VAL A 99 4.73 -7.17 -6.67
C VAL A 99 4.42 -8.65 -6.90
N GLU A 100 3.97 -9.32 -5.86
CA GLU A 100 3.45 -10.68 -6.00
C GLU A 100 2.05 -10.57 -6.62
N TYR A 101 1.93 -11.06 -7.83
CA TYR A 101 0.64 -11.13 -8.50
C TYR A 101 -0.11 -12.35 -7.96
N VAL A 102 -1.07 -12.10 -7.07
CA VAL A 102 -2.03 -13.12 -6.66
C VAL A 102 -3.22 -13.00 -7.63
N PRO A 103 -3.46 -14.01 -8.48
CA PRO A 103 -4.63 -14.01 -9.34
C PRO A 103 -5.89 -13.92 -8.49
N VAL A 104 -6.72 -12.94 -8.76
CA VAL A 104 -8.05 -12.88 -8.14
C VAL A 104 -8.93 -13.86 -8.90
N GLU A 105 -9.34 -14.93 -8.26
CA GLU A 105 -10.36 -15.82 -8.78
C GLU A 105 -11.72 -15.15 -8.61
N TYR A 106 -12.34 -14.81 -9.73
CA TYR A 106 -13.69 -14.28 -9.75
C TYR A 106 -14.68 -15.43 -9.84
N PRO A 107 -15.84 -15.35 -9.15
CA PRO A 107 -16.90 -16.32 -9.31
C PRO A 107 -17.32 -16.40 -10.78
N SER A 108 -17.73 -17.57 -11.20
CA SER A 108 -18.18 -17.78 -12.59
C SER A 108 -19.41 -16.91 -12.91
N THR A 109 -19.58 -16.59 -14.19
CA THR A 109 -20.77 -15.84 -14.62
C THR A 109 -22.07 -16.52 -14.21
N GLN A 110 -22.08 -17.86 -14.12
CA GLN A 110 -23.23 -18.62 -13.68
C GLN A 110 -23.52 -18.43 -12.19
N GLU A 111 -22.51 -18.43 -11.34
CA GLU A 111 -22.63 -18.12 -9.91
C GLU A 111 -23.14 -16.71 -9.69
N ILE A 112 -22.53 -15.71 -10.35
CA ILE A 112 -22.99 -14.31 -10.25
C ILE A 112 -24.46 -14.17 -10.67
N MET A 113 -24.88 -14.87 -11.74
CA MET A 113 -26.27 -14.86 -12.20
C MET A 113 -27.20 -15.57 -11.23
N ALA A 114 -26.73 -16.60 -10.52
CA ALA A 114 -27.55 -17.28 -9.50
C ALA A 114 -27.73 -16.36 -8.28
N ASP A 115 -26.69 -15.72 -7.82
CA ASP A 115 -26.73 -14.76 -6.70
C ASP A 115 -27.67 -13.58 -7.01
N LEU A 116 -27.59 -13.05 -8.23
CA LEU A 116 -28.48 -11.98 -8.68
C LEU A 116 -29.98 -12.41 -8.62
N ARG A 117 -30.29 -13.60 -9.09
CA ARG A 117 -31.67 -14.12 -9.04
C ARG A 117 -32.17 -14.32 -7.60
N GLU A 118 -31.27 -14.77 -6.70
CA GLU A 118 -31.61 -14.91 -5.29
C GLU A 118 -31.94 -13.56 -4.66
N ILE A 119 -31.14 -12.52 -4.96
CA ILE A 119 -31.37 -11.16 -4.49
C ILE A 119 -32.69 -10.60 -5.06
N GLU A 120 -32.95 -10.80 -6.34
CA GLU A 120 -34.23 -10.37 -6.98
C GLU A 120 -35.45 -11.01 -6.33
N MET A 121 -35.39 -12.30 -6.00
CA MET A 121 -36.46 -12.98 -5.28
C MET A 121 -36.69 -12.39 -3.89
N LYS A 122 -35.61 -12.15 -3.12
CA LYS A 122 -35.72 -11.52 -1.81
C LYS A 122 -36.35 -10.13 -1.87
N ILE A 123 -35.91 -9.32 -2.84
CA ILE A 123 -36.48 -7.98 -3.07
C ILE A 123 -38.02 -8.11 -3.36
N ALA A 124 -38.42 -9.06 -4.20
CA ALA A 124 -39.82 -9.25 -4.51
C ALA A 124 -40.64 -9.64 -3.27
N GLU A 125 -40.14 -10.57 -2.46
CA GLU A 125 -40.77 -10.98 -1.19
C GLU A 125 -40.90 -9.80 -0.21
N GLU A 126 -39.84 -9.03 0.00
CA GLU A 126 -39.86 -7.87 0.89
C GLU A 126 -40.80 -6.76 0.37
N MET A 127 -40.91 -6.59 -0.93
CA MET A 127 -41.87 -5.66 -1.54
C MET A 127 -43.33 -6.10 -1.34
N GLU A 128 -43.62 -7.41 -1.43
CA GLU A 128 -44.95 -7.93 -1.12
C GLU A 128 -45.32 -7.74 0.36
N GLU A 129 -44.37 -8.02 1.26
CA GLU A 129 -44.56 -7.76 2.70
C GLU A 129 -44.84 -6.29 2.99
N LEU A 130 -44.06 -5.39 2.39
CA LEU A 130 -44.26 -3.95 2.54
C LEU A 130 -45.61 -3.49 2.02
N THR A 131 -46.04 -4.00 0.87
CA THR A 131 -47.35 -3.72 0.27
C THR A 131 -48.48 -4.16 1.21
N ALA A 132 -48.37 -5.35 1.77
CA ALA A 132 -49.33 -5.86 2.74
C ALA A 132 -49.38 -5.02 4.04
N LEU A 133 -48.22 -4.56 4.55
CA LEU A 133 -48.16 -3.70 5.73
C LEU A 133 -48.75 -2.30 5.50
N LEU A 134 -48.67 -1.78 4.29
CA LEU A 134 -49.19 -0.49 3.90
C LEU A 134 -50.71 -0.54 3.53
N GLY A 135 -51.27 -1.76 3.41
CA GLY A 135 -52.65 -1.95 3.03
C GLY A 135 -52.99 -1.55 1.57
N LEU A 136 -51.97 -1.69 0.67
CA LEU A 136 -52.04 -1.36 -0.75
C LEU A 136 -52.44 -2.61 -1.57
#